data_4bbc54ccfd291976de2d691f96fec281
#
_entry.id   4bbc54ccfd291976de2d691f96fec281
#
_cell.length_a   1.000
_cell.length_b   1.000
_cell.length_c   1.000
_cell.angle_alpha   90.00
_cell.angle_beta   90.00
_cell.angle_gamma   90.00
#
_symmetry.space_group_name_H-M   'P 1'
#
loop_
_entity.id
_entity.type
_entity.pdbx_description
1 polymer ?
#
loop_
_entity_poly.entity_id
_entity_poly.type
_entity_poly.pdbx_seq_one_letter_code
_entity_poly.pdbx_strand_id
1 'polypeptide(L)'
;MKNTSGIILFILLILCSLSSVLAQKKPEKKDWISLFNGKDLSGWDIKIAGQAVNDNYKNTFRVENGILRISYDEYEKFDGKYGHLYYNKPYSYYILRFQYRFVGNQTPGGAVWNVRNSGVMLHSQSAKSLSFGQDFPVSLELQLLGGLGKGERHTGNLCTPGTEVYMKGKIVNDHCTDSDSKTYDGDQWVTAEAIVLGDSIIHHVIEGDTVLTYEKPHIGGGFVSPEYNWKTAHIDNGDEWIKKDGKLLKEGYIALQAESHPIDFRNIEILNLKGCTDPKALNYKSYYQKSDNSKCRYKK
;
A
#
# COMPACT_ATOMS: atom_id res chain seq x y z
N MET A 1 74.80 47.24 2.51
CA MET A 1 74.30 45.92 2.26
C MET A 1 72.77 45.99 2.50
N LYS A 2 71.93 46.04 1.47
CA LYS A 2 70.52 46.17 1.56
C LYS A 2 69.89 44.82 1.12
N ASN A 3 69.23 44.16 2.10
CA ASN A 3 68.41 42.95 1.82
C ASN A 3 67.03 43.36 1.35
N THR A 4 66.68 42.98 0.13
CA THR A 4 65.34 43.08 -0.41
C THR A 4 64.63 41.71 -0.33
N SER A 5 63.76 41.58 0.65
CA SER A 5 62.84 40.40 0.73
C SER A 5 61.70 40.53 -0.27
N GLY A 6 61.66 39.64 -1.23
CA GLY A 6 60.57 39.53 -2.18
C GLY A 6 59.40 38.77 -1.53
N ILE A 7 58.24 39.41 -1.47
CA ILE A 7 56.96 38.79 -1.06
C ILE A 7 56.31 38.14 -2.30
N ILE A 8 56.27 36.81 -2.30
CA ILE A 8 55.53 36.04 -3.33
C ILE A 8 54.09 35.94 -2.88
N LEU A 9 53.22 36.63 -3.58
CA LEU A 9 51.76 36.60 -3.38
C LEU A 9 51.17 35.36 -4.06
N PHE A 10 50.80 34.31 -3.27
CA PHE A 10 50.08 33.15 -3.76
C PHE A 10 48.58 33.51 -3.87
N ILE A 11 48.11 33.71 -5.10
CA ILE A 11 46.69 33.85 -5.40
C ILE A 11 46.09 32.45 -5.47
N LEU A 12 45.39 32.03 -4.41
CA LEU A 12 44.59 30.81 -4.37
C LEU A 12 43.27 31.06 -5.16
N LEU A 13 43.21 30.61 -6.39
CA LEU A 13 41.98 30.54 -7.17
C LEU A 13 41.08 29.43 -6.58
N ILE A 14 40.14 29.77 -5.71
CA ILE A 14 39.07 28.90 -5.27
C ILE A 14 38.09 28.81 -6.44
N LEU A 15 38.22 27.75 -7.25
CA LEU A 15 37.16 27.32 -8.19
C LEU A 15 36.00 26.82 -7.38
N CYS A 16 35.05 27.70 -7.08
CA CYS A 16 33.75 27.37 -6.54
C CYS A 16 32.95 26.69 -7.68
N SER A 17 33.04 25.35 -7.74
CA SER A 17 32.15 24.58 -8.60
C SER A 17 30.73 24.76 -8.07
N LEU A 18 29.96 25.65 -8.70
CA LEU A 18 28.51 25.72 -8.54
C LEU A 18 27.90 24.42 -9.08
N SER A 19 27.86 23.38 -8.27
CA SER A 19 26.98 22.27 -8.48
C SER A 19 25.57 22.83 -8.33
N SER A 20 24.91 23.10 -9.44
CA SER A 20 23.47 23.39 -9.46
C SER A 20 22.78 22.13 -8.95
N VAL A 21 22.54 22.06 -7.65
CA VAL A 21 21.58 21.10 -7.06
C VAL A 21 20.25 21.46 -7.69
N LEU A 22 19.86 20.74 -8.76
CA LEU A 22 18.54 20.83 -9.31
C LEU A 22 17.56 20.46 -8.19
N ALA A 23 16.96 21.48 -7.58
CA ALA A 23 15.96 21.29 -6.52
C ALA A 23 14.90 20.32 -7.07
N GLN A 24 14.75 19.20 -6.42
CA GLN A 24 13.80 18.17 -6.82
C GLN A 24 12.40 18.79 -6.75
N LYS A 25 11.79 19.01 -7.92
CA LYS A 25 10.47 19.64 -8.01
C LYS A 25 9.45 18.73 -7.33
N LYS A 26 8.76 19.23 -6.30
CA LYS A 26 7.70 18.48 -5.62
C LYS A 26 6.58 18.13 -6.60
N PRO A 27 5.91 16.97 -6.43
CA PRO A 27 4.73 16.64 -7.23
C PRO A 27 3.64 17.70 -7.11
N GLU A 28 3.02 18.05 -8.22
CA GLU A 28 1.88 18.97 -8.26
C GLU A 28 0.57 18.17 -8.13
N LYS A 29 -0.53 18.82 -7.72
CA LYS A 29 -1.86 18.17 -7.60
C LYS A 29 -2.27 17.39 -8.86
N LYS A 30 -1.96 17.92 -10.05
CA LYS A 30 -2.25 17.27 -11.34
C LYS A 30 -1.45 15.99 -11.62
N ASP A 31 -0.40 15.71 -10.85
CA ASP A 31 0.42 14.51 -10.99
C ASP A 31 -0.21 13.31 -10.24
N TRP A 32 -1.11 13.60 -9.32
CA TRP A 32 -1.89 12.59 -8.60
C TRP A 32 -3.07 12.13 -9.44
N ILE A 33 -3.30 10.82 -9.44
CA ILE A 33 -4.40 10.17 -10.15
C ILE A 33 -5.41 9.72 -9.11
N SER A 34 -6.66 10.21 -9.21
CA SER A 34 -7.74 9.69 -8.39
C SER A 34 -8.07 8.25 -8.81
N LEU A 35 -8.01 7.31 -7.88
CA LEU A 35 -8.42 5.92 -8.09
C LEU A 35 -9.92 5.73 -7.85
N PHE A 36 -10.54 6.64 -7.11
CA PHE A 36 -11.98 6.62 -6.82
C PHE A 36 -12.64 7.91 -7.35
N ASN A 37 -13.66 7.73 -8.18
CA ASN A 37 -14.34 8.83 -8.86
C ASN A 37 -15.43 9.53 -8.03
N GLY A 38 -15.76 9.01 -6.83
CA GLY A 38 -16.80 9.52 -5.94
C GLY A 38 -18.23 9.24 -6.39
N LYS A 39 -18.45 8.44 -7.45
CA LYS A 39 -19.77 8.20 -8.05
C LYS A 39 -20.15 6.74 -8.06
N ASP A 40 -19.21 5.88 -8.45
CA ASP A 40 -19.41 4.44 -8.61
C ASP A 40 -18.09 3.67 -8.41
N LEU A 41 -18.16 2.33 -8.55
CA LEU A 41 -17.00 1.44 -8.43
C LEU A 41 -16.30 1.18 -9.77
N SER A 42 -16.49 2.02 -10.78
CA SER A 42 -15.81 1.90 -12.07
C SER A 42 -14.29 1.88 -11.91
N GLY A 43 -13.63 0.90 -12.51
CA GLY A 43 -12.19 0.71 -12.38
C GLY A 43 -11.78 -0.19 -11.21
N TRP A 44 -12.75 -0.77 -10.50
CA TRP A 44 -12.54 -1.69 -9.41
C TRP A 44 -13.18 -3.05 -9.68
N ASP A 45 -12.51 -4.13 -9.26
CA ASP A 45 -13.03 -5.49 -9.24
C ASP A 45 -13.33 -5.91 -7.79
N ILE A 46 -14.45 -6.62 -7.59
CA ILE A 46 -14.85 -7.11 -6.27
C ILE A 46 -14.53 -8.60 -6.18
N LYS A 47 -13.97 -9.04 -5.04
CA LYS A 47 -13.87 -10.45 -4.69
C LYS A 47 -14.23 -10.65 -3.23
N ILE A 48 -15.27 -11.44 -2.98
CA ILE A 48 -15.70 -11.84 -1.63
C ILE A 48 -15.59 -13.36 -1.55
N ALA A 49 -15.16 -13.89 -0.41
CA ALA A 49 -15.02 -15.33 -0.18
C ALA A 49 -16.34 -16.07 -0.44
N GLY A 50 -16.28 -17.11 -1.28
CA GLY A 50 -17.42 -17.88 -1.70
C GLY A 50 -18.33 -17.17 -2.72
N GLN A 51 -17.87 -16.10 -3.36
CA GLN A 51 -18.58 -15.38 -4.41
C GLN A 51 -17.73 -15.31 -5.70
N ALA A 52 -18.41 -15.21 -6.83
CA ALA A 52 -17.76 -14.97 -8.12
C ALA A 52 -17.11 -13.57 -8.13
N VAL A 53 -16.10 -13.37 -9.00
CA VAL A 53 -15.52 -12.04 -9.21
C VAL A 53 -16.62 -11.08 -9.70
N ASN A 54 -16.67 -9.89 -9.11
CA ASN A 54 -17.65 -8.84 -9.34
C ASN A 54 -19.09 -9.16 -8.87
N ASP A 55 -19.27 -10.24 -8.10
CA ASP A 55 -20.47 -10.41 -7.30
C ASP A 55 -20.34 -9.59 -6.00
N ASN A 56 -21.05 -8.47 -5.93
CA ASN A 56 -21.09 -7.60 -4.76
C ASN A 56 -22.13 -8.10 -3.75
N TYR A 57 -21.87 -9.27 -3.18
CA TYR A 57 -22.73 -9.96 -2.25
C TYR A 57 -23.28 -9.00 -1.17
N LYS A 58 -24.61 -8.96 -1.02
CA LYS A 58 -25.31 -8.10 -0.06
C LYS A 58 -24.82 -6.64 -0.10
N ASN A 59 -24.51 -6.14 -1.28
CA ASN A 59 -24.11 -4.75 -1.52
C ASN A 59 -23.02 -4.26 -0.55
N THR A 60 -22.01 -5.13 -0.27
CA THR A 60 -20.92 -4.87 0.68
C THR A 60 -20.12 -3.62 0.33
N PHE A 61 -19.78 -3.47 -0.95
CA PHE A 61 -19.05 -2.29 -1.44
C PHE A 61 -20.02 -1.35 -2.17
N ARG A 62 -20.13 -0.12 -1.71
CA ARG A 62 -21.04 0.85 -2.29
C ARG A 62 -20.53 2.27 -2.21
N VAL A 63 -21.13 3.17 -2.97
CA VAL A 63 -20.81 4.59 -2.97
C VAL A 63 -21.99 5.37 -2.42
N GLU A 64 -21.75 6.12 -1.36
CA GLU A 64 -22.76 6.96 -0.72
C GLU A 64 -22.20 8.37 -0.50
N ASN A 65 -22.84 9.39 -1.07
CA ASN A 65 -22.46 10.79 -0.91
C ASN A 65 -20.97 11.08 -1.21
N GLY A 66 -20.42 10.43 -2.25
CA GLY A 66 -19.01 10.61 -2.63
C GLY A 66 -18.02 9.83 -1.78
N ILE A 67 -18.49 8.97 -0.88
CA ILE A 67 -17.71 8.11 0.00
C ILE A 67 -17.81 6.67 -0.49
N LEU A 68 -16.70 5.96 -0.57
CA LEU A 68 -16.67 4.53 -0.76
C LEU A 68 -16.88 3.88 0.61
N ARG A 69 -17.98 3.17 0.75
CA ARG A 69 -18.37 2.52 2.00
C ARG A 69 -18.30 1.01 1.87
N ILE A 70 -17.69 0.38 2.84
CA ILE A 70 -17.82 -1.04 3.12
C ILE A 70 -18.87 -1.19 4.21
N SER A 71 -19.98 -1.87 3.90
CA SER A 71 -21.13 -1.98 4.79
C SER A 71 -21.62 -3.41 4.89
N TYR A 72 -22.25 -3.69 6.02
CA TYR A 72 -22.83 -4.98 6.34
C TYR A 72 -24.31 -4.86 6.74
N ASP A 73 -24.98 -3.77 6.35
CA ASP A 73 -26.37 -3.49 6.74
C ASP A 73 -27.36 -4.59 6.28
N GLU A 74 -27.02 -5.28 5.19
CA GLU A 74 -27.82 -6.38 4.64
C GLU A 74 -27.42 -7.76 5.17
N TYR A 75 -26.44 -7.82 6.10
CA TYR A 75 -25.99 -9.07 6.69
C TYR A 75 -26.72 -9.37 8.00
N GLU A 76 -27.22 -10.59 8.14
CA GLU A 76 -27.68 -11.10 9.44
C GLU A 76 -26.49 -11.47 10.32
N LYS A 77 -25.43 -12.05 9.71
CA LYS A 77 -24.15 -12.40 10.33
C LYS A 77 -23.04 -12.37 9.28
N PHE A 78 -21.82 -12.19 9.71
CA PHE A 78 -20.65 -12.10 8.83
C PHE A 78 -20.37 -13.39 8.05
N ASP A 79 -20.41 -14.52 8.73
CA ASP A 79 -20.29 -15.86 8.15
C ASP A 79 -19.04 -16.07 7.27
N GLY A 80 -17.89 -15.51 7.70
CA GLY A 80 -16.63 -15.63 6.97
C GLY A 80 -16.58 -14.94 5.61
N LYS A 81 -17.45 -13.98 5.34
CA LYS A 81 -17.52 -13.25 4.05
C LYS A 81 -16.46 -12.15 3.99
N TYR A 82 -15.18 -12.55 4.15
CA TYR A 82 -14.06 -11.65 3.87
C TYR A 82 -14.08 -11.20 2.43
N GLY A 83 -13.81 -9.94 2.18
CA GLY A 83 -13.90 -9.38 0.85
C GLY A 83 -12.83 -8.33 0.58
N HIS A 84 -12.56 -8.12 -0.69
CA HIS A 84 -11.59 -7.13 -1.15
C HIS A 84 -12.08 -6.42 -2.39
N LEU A 85 -11.92 -5.10 -2.41
CA LEU A 85 -12.19 -4.25 -3.56
C LEU A 85 -10.87 -3.88 -4.22
N TYR A 86 -10.59 -4.42 -5.39
CA TYR A 86 -9.33 -4.33 -6.11
C TYR A 86 -9.34 -3.20 -7.13
N TYR A 87 -8.38 -2.30 -7.09
CA TYR A 87 -8.14 -1.45 -8.24
C TYR A 87 -7.62 -2.30 -9.41
N ASN A 88 -8.22 -2.20 -10.59
CA ASN A 88 -8.06 -3.15 -11.70
C ASN A 88 -6.74 -3.04 -12.48
N LYS A 89 -5.78 -2.23 -11.99
CA LYS A 89 -4.44 -2.07 -12.56
C LYS A 89 -3.36 -2.32 -11.52
N PRO A 90 -2.30 -3.08 -11.85
CA PRO A 90 -1.16 -3.24 -10.95
C PRO A 90 -0.25 -2.01 -10.96
N TYR A 91 0.46 -1.81 -9.86
CA TYR A 91 1.46 -0.78 -9.69
C TYR A 91 2.74 -1.34 -9.07
N SER A 92 3.87 -0.66 -9.32
CA SER A 92 5.20 -1.07 -8.87
C SER A 92 5.86 -0.02 -7.99
N TYR A 93 6.02 1.21 -8.49
CA TYR A 93 6.62 2.33 -7.79
C TYR A 93 5.59 3.44 -7.65
N TYR A 94 5.11 3.71 -6.44
CA TYR A 94 4.01 4.67 -6.23
C TYR A 94 3.95 5.19 -4.80
N ILE A 95 3.22 6.29 -4.61
CA ILE A 95 2.66 6.68 -3.32
C ILE A 95 1.14 6.53 -3.45
N LEU A 96 0.55 5.71 -2.61
CA LEU A 96 -0.89 5.62 -2.42
C LEU A 96 -1.25 6.50 -1.22
N ARG A 97 -2.27 7.34 -1.36
CA ARG A 97 -2.83 8.16 -0.27
C ARG A 97 -4.33 7.97 -0.23
N PHE A 98 -4.89 7.89 0.97
CA PHE A 98 -6.33 7.81 1.19
C PHE A 98 -6.68 8.29 2.59
N GLN A 99 -7.98 8.51 2.81
CA GLN A 99 -8.52 8.70 4.15
C GLN A 99 -9.52 7.60 4.45
N TYR A 100 -9.51 7.12 5.70
CA TYR A 100 -10.44 6.11 6.19
C TYR A 100 -11.02 6.51 7.53
N ARG A 101 -12.18 5.94 7.88
CA ARG A 101 -12.76 5.96 9.24
C ARG A 101 -13.62 4.74 9.45
N PHE A 102 -13.54 4.17 10.64
CA PHE A 102 -14.48 3.15 11.06
C PHE A 102 -15.79 3.80 11.48
N VAL A 103 -16.91 3.14 11.19
CA VAL A 103 -18.26 3.64 11.50
C VAL A 103 -19.12 2.51 12.05
N GLY A 104 -20.07 2.85 12.91
CA GLY A 104 -21.05 1.89 13.44
C GLY A 104 -20.44 0.76 14.28
N ASN A 105 -21.07 -0.40 14.22
CA ASN A 105 -20.69 -1.58 15.00
C ASN A 105 -20.30 -2.75 14.09
N GLN A 106 -19.49 -3.65 14.63
CA GLN A 106 -19.15 -4.89 13.93
C GLN A 106 -20.41 -5.73 13.67
N THR A 107 -20.49 -6.34 12.50
CA THR A 107 -21.53 -7.30 12.14
C THR A 107 -21.49 -8.53 13.05
N PRO A 108 -22.63 -9.03 13.54
CA PRO A 108 -22.67 -10.26 14.33
C PRO A 108 -21.94 -11.42 13.64
N GLY A 109 -21.22 -12.23 14.42
CA GLY A 109 -20.44 -13.37 13.90
C GLY A 109 -19.07 -13.01 13.35
N GLY A 110 -18.68 -11.74 13.34
CA GLY A 110 -17.29 -11.34 13.11
C GLY A 110 -16.38 -11.76 14.25
N ALA A 111 -15.13 -12.12 13.96
CA ALA A 111 -14.15 -12.47 14.99
C ALA A 111 -13.80 -11.27 15.86
N VAL A 112 -13.37 -11.51 17.10
CA VAL A 112 -13.05 -10.42 18.05
C VAL A 112 -11.96 -9.49 17.53
N TRP A 113 -10.97 -10.02 16.82
CA TRP A 113 -9.89 -9.21 16.23
C TRP A 113 -10.33 -8.35 15.03
N ASN A 114 -11.49 -8.65 14.44
CA ASN A 114 -12.04 -7.88 13.32
C ASN A 114 -12.78 -6.61 13.76
N VAL A 115 -12.92 -6.36 15.06
CA VAL A 115 -13.54 -5.12 15.55
C VAL A 115 -12.67 -3.93 15.17
N ARG A 116 -13.23 -2.97 14.39
CA ARG A 116 -12.52 -1.80 13.88
C ARG A 116 -11.18 -2.20 13.25
N ASN A 117 -11.24 -3.23 12.38
CA ASN A 117 -10.12 -3.79 11.64
C ASN A 117 -10.47 -3.82 10.14
N SER A 118 -9.53 -3.43 9.33
CA SER A 118 -9.54 -3.43 7.88
C SER A 118 -8.10 -3.30 7.38
N GLY A 119 -7.88 -3.29 6.07
CA GLY A 119 -6.53 -3.13 5.53
C GLY A 119 -6.54 -2.66 4.09
N VAL A 120 -5.37 -2.25 3.64
CA VAL A 120 -5.09 -1.98 2.23
C VAL A 120 -3.98 -2.92 1.78
N MET A 121 -4.34 -3.82 0.85
CA MET A 121 -3.41 -4.79 0.29
C MET A 121 -2.49 -4.10 -0.72
N LEU A 122 -1.18 -4.27 -0.54
CA LEU A 122 -0.12 -3.79 -1.44
C LEU A 122 0.52 -4.99 -2.12
N HIS A 123 0.95 -4.83 -3.36
CA HIS A 123 1.52 -5.92 -4.17
C HIS A 123 0.68 -7.21 -4.16
N SER A 124 -0.62 -7.06 -4.03
CA SER A 124 -1.55 -8.17 -3.95
C SER A 124 -1.63 -8.98 -5.25
N GLN A 125 -1.93 -10.27 -5.13
CA GLN A 125 -2.46 -11.05 -6.25
C GLN A 125 -3.73 -10.38 -6.79
N SER A 126 -4.13 -10.68 -8.03
CA SER A 126 -5.34 -10.08 -8.63
C SER A 126 -6.63 -10.69 -8.09
N ALA A 127 -7.73 -9.97 -8.13
CA ALA A 127 -9.06 -10.51 -7.80
C ALA A 127 -9.39 -11.81 -8.54
N LYS A 128 -8.97 -11.91 -9.81
CA LYS A 128 -9.23 -13.07 -10.68
C LYS A 128 -8.37 -14.29 -10.37
N SER A 129 -7.28 -14.12 -9.62
CA SER A 129 -6.38 -15.21 -9.25
C SER A 129 -6.69 -15.80 -7.87
N LEU A 130 -7.66 -15.24 -7.13
CA LEU A 130 -8.11 -15.83 -5.88
C LEU A 130 -8.95 -17.08 -6.15
N SER A 131 -8.75 -18.12 -5.34
CA SER A 131 -9.65 -19.27 -5.28
C SER A 131 -11.06 -18.84 -4.85
N PHE A 132 -12.07 -19.64 -5.17
CA PHE A 132 -13.47 -19.27 -4.93
C PHE A 132 -13.75 -18.90 -3.47
N GLY A 133 -13.25 -19.69 -2.53
CA GLY A 133 -13.47 -19.50 -1.09
C GLY A 133 -12.35 -18.74 -0.37
N GLN A 134 -11.29 -18.31 -1.07
CA GLN A 134 -10.11 -17.72 -0.44
C GLN A 134 -10.45 -16.43 0.34
N ASP A 135 -10.06 -16.42 1.63
CA ASP A 135 -10.37 -15.31 2.55
C ASP A 135 -9.43 -14.11 2.32
N PHE A 136 -8.10 -14.35 2.28
CA PHE A 136 -7.09 -13.30 2.16
C PHE A 136 -6.21 -13.53 0.93
N PRO A 137 -5.88 -12.48 0.17
CA PRO A 137 -4.94 -12.59 -0.94
C PRO A 137 -3.50 -12.70 -0.43
N VAL A 138 -2.65 -13.37 -1.20
CA VAL A 138 -1.20 -13.23 -1.04
C VAL A 138 -0.83 -11.79 -1.33
N SER A 139 -0.36 -11.05 -0.31
CA SER A 139 -0.14 -9.61 -0.35
C SER A 139 0.69 -9.13 0.85
N LEU A 140 0.97 -7.83 0.87
CA LEU A 140 1.39 -7.09 2.05
C LEU A 140 0.21 -6.22 2.48
N GLU A 141 -0.19 -6.30 3.73
CA GLU A 141 -1.31 -5.52 4.24
C GLU A 141 -0.82 -4.30 5.04
N LEU A 142 -1.19 -3.11 4.60
CA LEU A 142 -1.21 -1.93 5.45
C LEU A 142 -2.46 -2.04 6.31
N GLN A 143 -2.32 -2.62 7.52
CA GLN A 143 -3.45 -2.89 8.41
C GLN A 143 -3.96 -1.59 9.05
N LEU A 144 -5.25 -1.41 9.01
CA LEU A 144 -5.96 -0.27 9.57
C LEU A 144 -6.72 -0.71 10.83
N LEU A 145 -6.36 -0.13 11.97
CA LEU A 145 -7.04 -0.38 13.23
C LEU A 145 -7.64 0.91 13.80
N GLY A 146 -8.85 0.82 14.32
CA GLY A 146 -9.45 1.90 15.10
C GLY A 146 -9.36 1.61 16.59
N GLY A 147 -9.17 2.62 17.43
CA GLY A 147 -9.14 2.50 18.87
C GLY A 147 -10.45 1.95 19.44
N LEU A 148 -10.35 1.30 20.60
CA LEU A 148 -11.46 0.66 21.31
C LEU A 148 -11.87 1.44 22.57
N GLY A 149 -11.43 2.70 22.67
CA GLY A 149 -11.70 3.56 23.84
C GLY A 149 -10.86 3.22 25.08
N LYS A 150 -9.93 2.26 24.97
CA LYS A 150 -9.02 1.87 26.05
C LYS A 150 -7.77 1.18 25.50
N GLY A 151 -6.63 1.46 26.12
CA GLY A 151 -5.34 0.89 25.72
C GLY A 151 -4.82 1.44 24.41
N GLU A 152 -3.61 1.06 24.05
CA GLU A 152 -3.00 1.39 22.76
C GLU A 152 -3.44 0.38 21.71
N ARG A 153 -3.67 0.88 20.49
CA ARG A 153 -3.97 0.07 19.32
C ARG A 153 -3.46 0.80 18.11
N HIS A 154 -2.25 0.46 17.69
CA HIS A 154 -1.56 1.09 16.59
C HIS A 154 -2.25 0.79 15.26
N THR A 155 -2.21 1.74 14.32
CA THR A 155 -2.70 1.57 12.94
C THR A 155 -1.55 1.75 11.95
N GLY A 156 -1.70 1.27 10.72
CA GLY A 156 -0.58 1.26 9.78
C GLY A 156 0.41 0.14 10.07
N ASN A 157 -0.02 -0.91 10.76
CA ASN A 157 0.75 -2.13 10.99
C ASN A 157 1.02 -2.86 9.67
N LEU A 158 1.92 -3.82 9.67
CA LEU A 158 2.12 -4.74 8.57
C LEU A 158 1.57 -6.11 8.92
N CYS A 159 0.70 -6.69 8.07
CA CYS A 159 0.43 -8.12 8.08
C CYS A 159 0.85 -8.74 6.73
N THR A 160 1.30 -10.00 6.76
CA THR A 160 1.98 -10.65 5.64
C THR A 160 1.30 -11.97 5.23
N PRO A 161 0.06 -11.94 4.69
CA PRO A 161 -0.60 -13.15 4.22
C PRO A 161 0.14 -13.73 3.00
N GLY A 162 0.87 -14.83 3.19
CA GLY A 162 1.65 -15.51 2.15
C GLY A 162 2.88 -14.76 1.66
N THR A 163 3.37 -13.82 2.44
CA THR A 163 4.55 -13.01 2.13
C THR A 163 5.46 -12.86 3.33
N GLU A 164 6.70 -12.48 3.08
CA GLU A 164 7.70 -12.14 4.08
C GLU A 164 8.43 -10.86 3.70
N VAL A 165 9.02 -10.22 4.68
CA VAL A 165 9.79 -8.99 4.52
C VAL A 165 11.04 -9.00 5.40
N TYR A 166 11.93 -8.06 5.14
CA TYR A 166 13.05 -7.77 6.03
C TYR A 166 12.82 -6.46 6.77
N MET A 167 13.16 -6.43 8.04
CA MET A 167 13.28 -5.20 8.85
C MET A 167 14.65 -5.16 9.52
N LYS A 168 15.36 -4.05 9.35
CA LYS A 168 16.72 -3.87 9.91
C LYS A 168 17.66 -5.03 9.56
N GLY A 169 17.57 -5.52 8.32
CA GLY A 169 18.39 -6.61 7.79
C GLY A 169 18.03 -8.02 8.26
N LYS A 170 16.95 -8.20 9.01
CA LYS A 170 16.46 -9.50 9.47
C LYS A 170 15.11 -9.82 8.85
N ILE A 171 14.86 -11.09 8.56
CA ILE A 171 13.55 -11.56 8.14
C ILE A 171 12.56 -11.44 9.29
N VAL A 172 11.32 -11.04 8.98
CA VAL A 172 10.23 -10.93 9.95
C VAL A 172 9.39 -12.18 9.87
N ASN A 173 9.33 -12.93 10.97
CA ASN A 173 8.58 -14.20 11.05
C ASN A 173 7.15 -14.01 11.59
N ASP A 174 6.88 -12.88 12.24
CA ASP A 174 5.55 -12.58 12.78
C ASP A 174 4.60 -12.24 11.63
N HIS A 175 3.40 -12.85 11.65
CA HIS A 175 2.38 -12.59 10.65
C HIS A 175 1.96 -11.11 10.63
N CYS A 176 1.85 -10.47 11.78
CA CYS A 176 1.59 -9.04 11.90
C CYS A 176 2.63 -8.37 12.80
N THR A 177 3.09 -7.20 12.40
CA THR A 177 4.05 -6.36 13.12
C THR A 177 3.44 -4.99 13.38
N ASP A 178 3.43 -4.56 14.64
CA ASP A 178 2.89 -3.25 15.03
C ASP A 178 3.76 -2.10 14.52
N SER A 179 3.11 -1.02 14.16
CA SER A 179 3.71 0.26 13.81
C SER A 179 3.93 1.13 15.07
N ASP A 180 4.63 2.25 14.88
CA ASP A 180 4.82 3.27 15.94
C ASP A 180 3.71 4.35 15.89
N SER A 181 2.55 4.09 15.28
CA SER A 181 1.46 5.08 15.17
C SER A 181 0.74 5.31 16.49
N LYS A 182 0.01 6.43 16.55
CA LYS A 182 -0.95 6.68 17.64
C LYS A 182 -2.19 5.81 17.48
N THR A 183 -2.97 5.72 18.55
CA THR A 183 -4.33 5.16 18.55
C THR A 183 -5.33 6.24 18.14
N TYR A 184 -6.26 5.90 17.26
CA TYR A 184 -7.33 6.78 16.77
C TYR A 184 -8.69 6.24 17.21
N ASP A 185 -9.26 6.81 18.26
CA ASP A 185 -10.56 6.43 18.79
C ASP A 185 -11.72 7.12 18.07
N GLY A 186 -12.89 6.52 18.13
CA GLY A 186 -14.12 7.03 17.56
C GLY A 186 -14.14 6.99 16.03
N ASP A 187 -15.10 7.71 15.44
CA ASP A 187 -15.37 7.70 13.99
C ASP A 187 -14.67 8.88 13.29
N GLN A 188 -13.40 9.08 13.57
CA GLN A 188 -12.61 10.15 12.98
C GLN A 188 -11.96 9.72 11.66
N TRP A 189 -11.80 10.68 10.73
CA TRP A 189 -11.01 10.47 9.52
C TRP A 189 -9.52 10.45 9.85
N VAL A 190 -8.84 9.43 9.34
CA VAL A 190 -7.39 9.25 9.46
C VAL A 190 -6.80 9.21 8.05
N THR A 191 -5.73 9.96 7.82
CA THR A 191 -4.99 9.95 6.55
C THR A 191 -3.90 8.89 6.62
N ALA A 192 -3.87 7.99 5.64
CA ALA A 192 -2.85 6.98 5.49
C ALA A 192 -2.18 7.06 4.12
N GLU A 193 -0.88 6.76 4.07
CA GLU A 193 -0.14 6.63 2.82
C GLU A 193 0.71 5.35 2.85
N ALA A 194 0.89 4.74 1.68
CA ALA A 194 1.92 3.74 1.42
C ALA A 194 2.90 4.27 0.38
N ILE A 195 4.19 4.38 0.72
CA ILE A 195 5.25 4.70 -0.24
C ILE A 195 5.89 3.37 -0.64
N VAL A 196 5.64 2.94 -1.87
CA VAL A 196 6.05 1.64 -2.40
C VAL A 196 7.11 1.83 -3.47
N LEU A 197 8.32 1.32 -3.23
CA LEU A 197 9.44 1.40 -4.16
C LEU A 197 9.78 0.02 -4.75
N GLY A 198 8.80 -0.60 -5.41
CA GLY A 198 8.90 -1.92 -6.01
C GLY A 198 9.23 -2.99 -4.97
N ASP A 199 10.23 -3.81 -5.26
CA ASP A 199 10.74 -4.87 -4.41
C ASP A 199 11.85 -4.43 -3.44
N SER A 200 12.11 -3.12 -3.29
CA SER A 200 13.20 -2.63 -2.45
C SER A 200 12.75 -2.25 -1.04
N ILE A 201 11.90 -1.24 -0.91
CA ILE A 201 11.49 -0.71 0.39
C ILE A 201 10.06 -0.19 0.33
N ILE A 202 9.32 -0.35 1.41
CA ILE A 202 7.96 0.16 1.60
C ILE A 202 7.88 0.87 2.94
N HIS A 203 7.20 2.02 2.94
CA HIS A 203 6.91 2.79 4.15
C HIS A 203 5.40 2.91 4.33
N HIS A 204 4.93 2.71 5.56
CA HIS A 204 3.60 3.09 5.99
C HIS A 204 3.66 4.45 6.69
N VAL A 205 2.75 5.34 6.30
CA VAL A 205 2.69 6.72 6.79
C VAL A 205 1.29 6.99 7.30
N ILE A 206 1.16 7.46 8.53
CA ILE A 206 -0.11 7.82 9.17
C ILE A 206 -0.04 9.28 9.61
N GLU A 207 -0.99 10.10 9.16
CA GLU A 207 -1.07 11.56 9.45
C GLU A 207 0.25 12.29 9.15
N GLY A 208 1.00 11.83 8.12
CA GLY A 208 2.26 12.41 7.68
C GLY A 208 3.51 11.85 8.35
N ASP A 209 3.38 11.04 9.38
CA ASP A 209 4.49 10.41 10.07
C ASP A 209 4.76 9.00 9.50
N THR A 210 6.01 8.68 9.15
CA THR A 210 6.41 7.32 8.80
C THR A 210 6.41 6.46 10.05
N VAL A 211 5.47 5.52 10.13
CA VAL A 211 5.22 4.68 11.31
C VAL A 211 5.76 3.27 11.20
N LEU A 212 6.06 2.82 9.98
CA LEU A 212 6.65 1.50 9.73
C LEU A 212 7.46 1.52 8.43
N THR A 213 8.56 0.77 8.41
CA THR A 213 9.40 0.60 7.21
C THR A 213 9.89 -0.84 7.12
N TYR A 214 9.79 -1.43 5.95
CA TYR A 214 10.28 -2.78 5.66
C TYR A 214 10.82 -2.89 4.23
N GLU A 215 11.59 -3.95 3.99
CA GLU A 215 12.40 -4.13 2.78
C GLU A 215 12.20 -5.51 2.17
N LYS A 216 12.55 -5.62 0.88
CA LYS A 216 12.62 -6.89 0.14
C LYS A 216 11.36 -7.75 0.29
N PRO A 217 10.17 -7.20 0.03
CA PRO A 217 8.95 -7.99 0.09
C PRO A 217 9.01 -9.15 -0.89
N HIS A 218 8.71 -10.35 -0.41
CA HIS A 218 8.73 -11.56 -1.23
C HIS A 218 7.64 -12.53 -0.81
N ILE A 219 7.35 -13.49 -1.69
CA ILE A 219 6.44 -14.58 -1.39
C ILE A 219 7.15 -15.51 -0.40
N GLY A 220 6.47 -15.86 0.69
CA GLY A 220 7.05 -16.71 1.74
C GLY A 220 6.20 -16.78 2.99
N GLY A 221 6.71 -17.45 4.01
CA GLY A 221 6.06 -17.57 5.30
C GLY A 221 4.96 -18.62 5.37
N GLY A 222 4.18 -18.59 6.44
CA GLY A 222 3.21 -19.61 6.78
C GLY A 222 2.29 -20.06 5.65
N PHE A 223 1.79 -19.11 4.86
CA PHE A 223 0.92 -19.38 3.69
C PHE A 223 1.64 -20.16 2.57
N VAL A 224 2.95 -20.09 2.49
CA VAL A 224 3.76 -20.67 1.40
C VAL A 224 4.55 -21.89 1.90
N SER A 225 4.35 -22.29 3.15
CA SER A 225 4.96 -23.49 3.71
C SER A 225 4.28 -24.76 3.18
N PRO A 226 5.06 -25.81 2.82
CA PRO A 226 4.51 -27.11 2.44
C PRO A 226 3.63 -27.76 3.52
N GLU A 227 3.86 -27.41 4.80
CA GLU A 227 3.11 -27.88 5.94
C GLU A 227 1.78 -27.15 6.13
N TYR A 228 1.57 -26.03 5.43
CA TYR A 228 0.35 -25.24 5.57
C TYR A 228 -0.86 -25.98 5.00
N ASN A 229 -1.94 -25.98 5.76
CA ASN A 229 -3.20 -26.58 5.29
C ASN A 229 -3.97 -25.61 4.38
N TRP A 230 -3.67 -25.62 3.10
CA TRP A 230 -4.29 -24.78 2.09
C TRP A 230 -5.82 -24.88 2.01
N LYS A 231 -6.39 -26.04 2.45
CA LYS A 231 -7.84 -26.22 2.51
C LYS A 231 -8.49 -25.33 3.57
N THR A 232 -7.83 -25.08 4.69
CA THR A 232 -8.37 -24.17 5.73
C THR A 232 -8.30 -22.69 5.31
N ALA A 233 -7.40 -22.33 4.41
CA ALA A 233 -7.32 -21.00 3.80
C ALA A 233 -8.19 -20.89 2.53
N HIS A 234 -8.88 -21.99 2.15
CA HIS A 234 -9.69 -22.09 0.93
C HIS A 234 -8.91 -21.76 -0.35
N ILE A 235 -7.63 -22.13 -0.39
CA ILE A 235 -6.74 -21.94 -1.53
C ILE A 235 -6.61 -23.26 -2.30
N ASP A 236 -7.01 -23.26 -3.57
CA ASP A 236 -7.03 -24.48 -4.41
C ASP A 236 -5.68 -24.78 -5.06
N ASN A 237 -4.79 -23.77 -5.18
CA ASN A 237 -3.52 -23.88 -5.91
C ASN A 237 -2.29 -23.61 -5.01
N GLY A 238 -2.30 -24.15 -3.80
CA GLY A 238 -1.22 -23.97 -2.82
C GLY A 238 0.16 -24.33 -3.36
N ASP A 239 0.28 -25.43 -4.12
CA ASP A 239 1.54 -25.87 -4.73
C ASP A 239 2.15 -24.83 -5.70
N GLU A 240 1.33 -24.02 -6.34
CA GLU A 240 1.82 -22.95 -7.20
C GLU A 240 2.44 -21.79 -6.41
N TRP A 241 1.93 -21.55 -5.20
CA TRP A 241 2.50 -20.55 -4.30
C TRP A 241 3.80 -21.04 -3.69
N ILE A 242 3.88 -22.29 -3.25
CA ILE A 242 5.11 -22.94 -2.75
C ILE A 242 6.24 -22.83 -3.79
N LYS A 243 5.95 -23.03 -5.07
CA LYS A 243 6.94 -22.87 -6.16
C LYS A 243 7.45 -21.45 -6.36
N LYS A 244 6.76 -20.45 -5.79
CA LYS A 244 7.13 -19.04 -5.87
C LYS A 244 7.83 -18.53 -4.60
N ASP A 245 8.08 -19.40 -3.64
CA ASP A 245 8.78 -19.05 -2.40
C ASP A 245 10.09 -18.31 -2.68
N GLY A 246 10.36 -17.24 -1.91
CA GLY A 246 11.51 -16.34 -2.10
C GLY A 246 11.40 -15.37 -3.29
N LYS A 247 10.34 -15.44 -4.13
CA LYS A 247 10.17 -14.54 -5.26
C LYS A 247 9.83 -13.14 -4.80
N LEU A 248 10.68 -12.16 -5.14
CA LEU A 248 10.46 -10.74 -4.85
C LEU A 248 9.17 -10.21 -5.48
N LEU A 249 8.41 -9.44 -4.72
CA LEU A 249 7.19 -8.75 -5.15
C LEU A 249 7.55 -7.39 -5.77
N LYS A 250 7.64 -7.36 -7.10
CA LYS A 250 8.04 -6.17 -7.86
C LYS A 250 6.90 -5.24 -8.21
N GLU A 251 5.71 -5.81 -8.32
CA GLU A 251 4.45 -5.12 -8.64
C GLU A 251 3.27 -5.97 -8.20
N GLY A 252 2.11 -5.37 -8.08
CA GLY A 252 0.87 -6.07 -7.78
C GLY A 252 -0.31 -5.11 -7.68
N TYR A 253 -1.45 -5.67 -7.30
CA TYR A 253 -2.70 -4.93 -7.18
C TYR A 253 -2.81 -4.25 -5.82
N ILE A 254 -3.65 -3.22 -5.77
CA ILE A 254 -4.07 -2.53 -4.55
C ILE A 254 -5.49 -2.96 -4.26
N ALA A 255 -5.79 -3.36 -3.02
CA ALA A 255 -7.15 -3.72 -2.64
C ALA A 255 -7.53 -3.17 -1.26
N LEU A 256 -8.79 -2.80 -1.08
CA LEU A 256 -9.37 -2.38 0.19
C LEU A 256 -10.11 -3.56 0.81
N GLN A 257 -9.83 -3.86 2.07
CA GLN A 257 -10.33 -5.05 2.75
C GLN A 257 -11.68 -4.80 3.44
N ALA A 258 -12.58 -5.79 3.35
CA ALA A 258 -13.84 -5.90 4.05
C ALA A 258 -13.75 -7.05 5.06
N GLU A 259 -13.74 -6.74 6.37
CA GLU A 259 -13.44 -7.67 7.46
C GLU A 259 -14.45 -7.56 8.62
N SER A 260 -15.73 -7.57 8.35
CA SER A 260 -16.88 -7.55 9.27
C SER A 260 -17.19 -6.25 10.00
N HIS A 261 -16.30 -5.25 10.05
CA HIS A 261 -16.60 -3.95 10.63
C HIS A 261 -16.77 -2.91 9.53
N PRO A 262 -17.85 -2.10 9.53
CA PRO A 262 -18.06 -1.07 8.51
C PRO A 262 -16.97 -0.01 8.54
N ILE A 263 -16.51 0.40 7.34
CA ILE A 263 -15.45 1.38 7.15
C ILE A 263 -15.75 2.23 5.92
N ASP A 264 -15.45 3.52 6.02
CA ASP A 264 -15.54 4.49 4.94
C ASP A 264 -14.16 4.84 4.42
N PHE A 265 -14.05 5.02 3.08
CA PHE A 265 -12.85 5.52 2.40
C PHE A 265 -13.20 6.73 1.53
N ARG A 266 -12.27 7.68 1.42
CA ARG A 266 -12.35 8.81 0.50
C ARG A 266 -10.97 9.29 0.08
N ASN A 267 -10.90 10.15 -0.93
CA ASN A 267 -9.67 10.77 -1.41
C ASN A 267 -8.58 9.74 -1.74
N ILE A 268 -8.98 8.63 -2.41
CA ILE A 268 -8.06 7.55 -2.77
C ILE A 268 -7.32 7.99 -4.03
N GLU A 269 -6.05 8.33 -3.87
CA GLU A 269 -5.20 8.90 -4.90
C GLU A 269 -3.87 8.16 -4.99
N ILE A 270 -3.31 8.10 -6.19
CA ILE A 270 -1.99 7.50 -6.41
C ILE A 270 -1.09 8.47 -7.17
N LEU A 271 0.16 8.59 -6.71
CA LEU A 271 1.24 9.22 -7.44
C LEU A 271 2.15 8.13 -8.00
N ASN A 272 2.20 7.99 -9.32
CA ASN A 272 3.11 7.04 -9.94
C ASN A 272 4.56 7.58 -9.89
N LEU A 273 5.47 6.78 -9.35
CA LEU A 273 6.90 7.10 -9.23
C LEU A 273 7.76 6.45 -10.32
N LYS A 274 7.15 5.84 -11.33
CA LYS A 274 7.83 5.23 -12.48
C LYS A 274 7.52 6.01 -13.76
N GLY A 275 8.53 6.48 -14.46
CA GLY A 275 8.34 7.25 -15.69
C GLY A 275 9.63 7.71 -16.38
N CYS A 276 9.50 8.68 -17.26
CA CYS A 276 10.64 9.24 -18.00
C CYS A 276 11.57 10.05 -17.07
N THR A 277 12.80 9.61 -16.93
CA THR A 277 13.84 10.26 -16.12
C THR A 277 14.85 11.05 -16.95
N ASP A 278 14.65 11.19 -18.27
CA ASP A 278 15.48 12.03 -19.11
C ASP A 278 15.08 13.52 -18.98
N PRO A 279 15.96 14.39 -18.43
CA PRO A 279 15.65 15.82 -18.24
C PRO A 279 15.33 16.58 -19.54
N LYS A 280 15.70 16.07 -20.71
CA LYS A 280 15.42 16.66 -22.02
C LYS A 280 14.00 16.36 -22.52
N ALA A 281 13.31 15.40 -21.92
CA ALA A 281 11.98 15.01 -22.33
C ALA A 281 10.91 15.96 -21.80
N LEU A 282 9.84 16.17 -22.58
CA LEU A 282 8.70 17.03 -22.23
C LEU A 282 7.93 16.53 -21.00
N ASN A 283 7.96 15.23 -20.75
CA ASN A 283 7.25 14.57 -19.65
C ASN A 283 8.20 14.07 -18.57
N TYR A 284 9.41 14.63 -18.49
CA TYR A 284 10.31 14.43 -17.36
C TYR A 284 9.68 14.88 -16.04
N LYS A 285 9.89 14.07 -15.00
CA LYS A 285 9.54 14.44 -13.62
C LYS A 285 10.70 14.07 -12.71
N SER A 286 11.19 15.03 -11.94
CA SER A 286 12.34 14.85 -11.04
C SER A 286 12.04 13.93 -9.84
N TYR A 287 10.76 13.66 -9.53
CA TYR A 287 10.33 12.78 -8.45
C TYR A 287 10.24 11.30 -8.85
N TYR A 288 10.40 10.94 -10.14
CA TYR A 288 10.41 9.53 -10.52
C TYR A 288 11.59 8.79 -9.89
N GLN A 289 11.28 7.70 -9.20
CA GLN A 289 12.24 6.83 -8.52
C GLN A 289 12.67 5.65 -9.41
N LYS A 290 11.86 5.31 -10.40
CA LYS A 290 12.13 4.24 -11.36
C LYS A 290 12.03 4.76 -12.79
N SER A 291 13.13 4.57 -13.53
CA SER A 291 13.16 4.93 -14.95
C SER A 291 12.27 4.03 -15.80
N ASP A 292 11.52 4.68 -16.71
CA ASP A 292 10.84 4.06 -17.85
C ASP A 292 10.99 5.00 -19.05
N ASN A 293 12.21 5.04 -19.60
CA ASN A 293 12.55 5.96 -20.65
C ASN A 293 11.90 5.64 -22.01
N SER A 294 11.28 4.46 -22.15
CA SER A 294 10.44 4.15 -23.32
C SER A 294 9.23 5.07 -23.44
N LYS A 295 8.84 5.70 -22.35
CA LYS A 295 7.72 6.65 -22.28
C LYS A 295 8.13 8.11 -22.46
N CYS A 296 9.42 8.40 -22.69
CA CYS A 296 9.87 9.76 -22.91
C CYS A 296 9.29 10.37 -24.19
N ARG A 297 8.82 11.61 -24.09
CA ARG A 297 8.29 12.37 -25.21
C ARG A 297 9.20 13.57 -25.46
N TYR A 298 9.58 13.80 -26.73
CA TYR A 298 10.43 14.88 -27.13
C TYR A 298 9.70 15.83 -28.10
N LYS A 299 10.17 17.07 -28.19
CA LYS A 299 9.72 17.96 -29.28
C LYS A 299 10.14 17.32 -30.61
N LYS A 300 9.22 17.32 -31.56
CA LYS A 300 9.51 16.98 -32.95
C LYS A 300 10.32 18.10 -33.58
#